data_8f3931766bb6a42bc77688e24fd81e27
#
_entry.id   8f3931766bb6a42bc77688e24fd81e27
#
_cell.length_a   1.000
_cell.length_b   1.000
_cell.length_c   1.000
_cell.angle_alpha   90.00
_cell.angle_beta   90.00
_cell.angle_gamma   90.00
#
_symmetry.space_group_name_H-M   'P 1'
#
loop_
_entity.id
_entity.type
_entity.pdbx_description
1 polymer ?
#
loop_
_entity_poly.entity_id
_entity_poly.type
_entity_poly.pdbx_seq_one_letter_code
_entity_poly.pdbx_strand_id
1 'polypeptide(L)'
;GLEPTMAAIEIGKDIAFANKETLVAGGQLVMDAVKKHGVAMLPVDSEHSAIFQSLQGNQDNEIRRILLTASGGPFRGYSLEQLEQVSLEQALNHPNWSMGSKITIDSATMMNKGLEVIEARWLFDVPLEKIQVVVHPQSILHSAVEYMDSSVIGQMGNPDMRIPIAYAFSYPERMDLS
;
A
#
# COMPACT_ATOMS: atom_id res chain seq x y z
N GLY A 1 1.16 -13.39 -8.81
CA GLY A 1 1.37 -14.27 -7.67
C GLY A 1 2.84 -14.60 -7.44
N LEU A 2 3.15 -15.42 -6.44
CA LEU A 2 4.53 -15.64 -5.97
C LEU A 2 5.46 -16.18 -7.07
N GLU A 3 5.09 -17.28 -7.73
CA GLU A 3 5.94 -17.92 -8.75
C GLU A 3 6.31 -17.00 -9.92
N PRO A 4 5.36 -16.32 -10.60
CA PRO A 4 5.74 -15.42 -11.69
C PRO A 4 6.55 -14.21 -11.21
N THR A 5 6.33 -13.70 -9.98
CA THR A 5 7.15 -12.64 -9.42
C THR A 5 8.58 -13.11 -9.20
N MET A 6 8.78 -14.28 -8.61
CA MET A 6 10.11 -14.88 -8.42
C MET A 6 10.83 -15.09 -9.75
N ALA A 7 10.14 -15.66 -10.75
CA ALA A 7 10.73 -15.87 -12.08
C ALA A 7 11.17 -14.56 -12.74
N ALA A 8 10.40 -13.47 -12.60
CA ALA A 8 10.78 -12.17 -13.13
C ALA A 8 12.01 -11.58 -12.41
N ILE A 9 12.09 -11.71 -11.09
CA ILE A 9 13.23 -11.27 -10.28
C ILE A 9 14.51 -12.04 -10.69
N GLU A 10 14.41 -13.38 -10.84
CA GLU A 10 15.53 -14.25 -11.18
C GLU A 10 16.18 -13.92 -12.53
N ILE A 11 15.42 -13.39 -13.48
CA ILE A 11 15.93 -12.93 -14.77
C ILE A 11 16.28 -11.43 -14.78
N GLY A 12 16.36 -10.79 -13.62
CA GLY A 12 16.80 -9.41 -13.46
C GLY A 12 15.81 -8.34 -13.93
N LYS A 13 14.50 -8.59 -13.82
CA LYS A 13 13.46 -7.59 -14.16
C LYS A 13 13.08 -6.77 -12.96
N ASP A 14 13.04 -5.45 -13.13
CA ASP A 14 12.38 -4.55 -12.19
C ASP A 14 10.87 -4.80 -12.19
N ILE A 15 10.25 -4.64 -11.03
CA ILE A 15 8.85 -4.99 -10.82
C ILE A 15 8.05 -3.75 -10.43
N ALA A 16 7.05 -3.37 -11.23
CA ALA A 16 5.94 -2.53 -10.77
C ALA A 16 4.98 -3.42 -9.96
N PHE A 17 5.11 -3.39 -8.65
CA PHE A 17 4.54 -4.39 -7.75
C PHE A 17 3.13 -4.03 -7.31
N ALA A 18 2.13 -4.82 -7.76
CA ALA A 18 0.71 -4.63 -7.47
C ALA A 18 0.05 -5.76 -6.67
N ASN A 19 0.72 -6.93 -6.52
CA ASN A 19 0.13 -8.10 -5.87
C ASN A 19 0.63 -8.26 -4.44
N LYS A 20 0.00 -7.54 -3.50
CA LYS A 20 0.39 -7.55 -2.08
C LYS A 20 0.41 -8.94 -1.44
N GLU A 21 -0.47 -9.84 -1.90
CA GLU A 21 -0.54 -11.21 -1.40
C GLU A 21 0.76 -11.99 -1.63
N THR A 22 1.55 -11.62 -2.61
CA THR A 22 2.89 -12.21 -2.84
C THR A 22 3.83 -11.94 -1.67
N LEU A 23 3.87 -10.72 -1.14
CA LEU A 23 4.67 -10.40 0.05
C LEU A 23 4.06 -10.94 1.33
N VAL A 24 2.74 -11.03 1.41
CA VAL A 24 2.06 -11.66 2.56
C VAL A 24 2.43 -13.16 2.65
N ALA A 25 2.45 -13.85 1.51
CA ALA A 25 2.74 -15.30 1.45
C ALA A 25 4.23 -15.64 1.52
N GLY A 26 5.10 -14.79 0.95
CA GLY A 26 6.51 -15.12 0.79
C GLY A 26 7.45 -13.91 0.92
N GLY A 27 7.14 -12.94 1.78
CA GLY A 27 7.85 -11.67 1.87
C GLY A 27 9.36 -11.82 2.03
N GLN A 28 9.82 -12.63 2.97
CA GLN A 28 11.25 -12.88 3.16
C GLN A 28 11.91 -13.45 1.89
N LEU A 29 11.29 -14.46 1.28
CA LEU A 29 11.81 -15.11 0.07
C LEU A 29 11.92 -14.13 -1.10
N VAL A 30 10.88 -13.30 -1.28
CA VAL A 30 10.83 -12.30 -2.36
C VAL A 30 11.87 -11.22 -2.14
N MET A 31 11.97 -10.64 -0.93
CA MET A 31 12.90 -9.55 -0.65
C MET A 31 14.36 -10.01 -0.66
N ASP A 32 14.64 -11.24 -0.24
CA ASP A 32 15.98 -11.83 -0.37
C ASP A 32 16.38 -12.00 -1.86
N ALA A 33 15.43 -12.42 -2.70
CA ALA A 33 15.66 -12.53 -4.14
C ALA A 33 15.85 -11.13 -4.80
N VAL A 34 15.04 -10.14 -4.45
CA VAL A 34 15.18 -8.74 -4.88
C VAL A 34 16.60 -8.23 -4.57
N LYS A 35 17.05 -8.40 -3.33
CA LYS A 35 18.38 -7.98 -2.90
C LYS A 35 19.48 -8.75 -3.63
N LYS A 36 19.33 -10.07 -3.78
CA LYS A 36 20.31 -10.94 -4.45
C LYS A 36 20.51 -10.57 -5.92
N HIS A 37 19.43 -10.28 -6.63
CA HIS A 37 19.45 -9.97 -8.06
C HIS A 37 19.58 -8.48 -8.37
N GLY A 38 19.52 -7.60 -7.36
CA GLY A 38 19.69 -6.15 -7.50
C GLY A 38 18.60 -5.49 -8.33
N VAL A 39 17.38 -6.06 -8.32
CA VAL A 39 16.22 -5.50 -9.05
C VAL A 39 15.46 -4.50 -8.19
N ALA A 40 14.81 -3.53 -8.84
CA ALA A 40 13.91 -2.61 -8.17
C ALA A 40 12.51 -3.24 -8.00
N MET A 41 11.90 -3.02 -6.84
CA MET A 41 10.49 -3.34 -6.59
C MET A 41 9.75 -2.06 -6.24
N LEU A 42 8.99 -1.53 -7.21
CA LEU A 42 8.32 -0.24 -7.15
C LEU A 42 6.84 -0.46 -6.81
N PRO A 43 6.34 0.06 -5.68
CA PRO A 43 4.98 -0.20 -5.25
C PRO A 43 3.94 0.49 -6.14
N VAL A 44 2.89 -0.24 -6.46
CA VAL A 44 1.72 0.24 -7.22
C VAL A 44 0.51 0.44 -6.30
N ASP A 45 0.41 -0.30 -5.18
CA ASP A 45 -0.62 -0.03 -4.18
C ASP A 45 -0.53 1.44 -3.74
N SER A 46 -1.67 2.16 -3.71
CA SER A 46 -1.69 3.62 -3.55
C SER A 46 -1.02 4.08 -2.26
N GLU A 47 -1.25 3.38 -1.18
CA GLU A 47 -0.67 3.69 0.12
C GLU A 47 0.85 3.45 0.14
N HIS A 48 1.30 2.34 -0.43
CA HIS A 48 2.73 2.00 -0.50
C HIS A 48 3.46 2.90 -1.49
N SER A 49 2.85 3.26 -2.61
CA SER A 49 3.38 4.27 -3.53
C SER A 49 3.54 5.63 -2.82
N ALA A 50 2.58 6.03 -1.99
CA ALA A 50 2.66 7.26 -1.21
C ALA A 50 3.81 7.23 -0.19
N ILE A 51 4.01 6.12 0.51
CA ILE A 51 5.15 5.92 1.43
C ILE A 51 6.46 6.00 0.65
N PHE A 52 6.57 5.27 -0.46
CA PHE A 52 7.74 5.28 -1.33
C PHE A 52 8.08 6.70 -1.81
N GLN A 53 7.08 7.48 -2.25
CA GLN A 53 7.26 8.87 -2.66
C GLN A 53 7.69 9.77 -1.49
N SER A 54 7.17 9.53 -0.30
CA SER A 54 7.52 10.30 0.91
C SER A 54 8.94 10.02 1.41
N LEU A 55 9.53 8.90 1.02
CA LEU A 55 10.91 8.52 1.35
C LEU A 55 11.94 9.11 0.36
N GLN A 56 11.51 9.63 -0.80
CA GLN A 56 12.44 10.13 -1.80
C GLN A 56 13.26 11.32 -1.28
N GLY A 57 14.58 11.23 -1.46
CA GLY A 57 15.52 12.23 -0.91
C GLY A 57 15.79 12.11 0.60
N ASN A 58 15.17 11.13 1.26
CA ASN A 58 15.30 10.90 2.70
C ASN A 58 15.67 9.45 3.06
N GLN A 59 16.25 8.70 2.12
CA GLN A 59 16.51 7.27 2.29
C GLN A 59 17.47 6.94 3.44
N ASP A 60 18.37 7.87 3.76
CA ASP A 60 19.35 7.72 4.86
C ASP A 60 18.84 8.26 6.20
N ASN A 61 17.64 8.86 6.23
CA ASN A 61 17.07 9.42 7.44
C ASN A 61 16.26 8.36 8.19
N GLU A 62 16.51 8.27 9.50
CA GLU A 62 15.73 7.38 10.35
C GLU A 62 14.27 7.85 10.43
N ILE A 63 13.34 6.94 10.14
CA ILE A 63 11.90 7.17 10.27
C ILE A 63 11.43 6.83 11.69
N ARG A 64 10.56 7.66 12.25
CA ARG A 64 9.87 7.38 13.50
C ARG A 64 8.78 6.35 13.29
N ARG A 65 7.93 6.56 12.28
CA ARG A 65 6.85 5.63 11.90
C ARG A 65 6.29 5.92 10.51
N ILE A 66 5.67 4.91 9.95
CA ILE A 66 4.81 5.01 8.77
C ILE A 66 3.37 5.26 9.24
N LEU A 67 2.70 6.25 8.65
CA LEU A 67 1.28 6.52 8.82
C LEU A 67 0.54 5.92 7.62
N LEU A 68 0.09 4.67 7.76
CA LEU A 68 -0.61 3.95 6.71
C LEU A 68 -2.09 4.31 6.75
N THR A 69 -2.57 5.06 5.76
CA THR A 69 -3.97 5.50 5.74
C THR A 69 -4.94 4.41 5.30
N ALA A 70 -6.17 4.50 5.74
CA ALA A 70 -7.28 3.63 5.36
C ALA A 70 -8.55 4.45 5.18
N SER A 71 -9.39 4.12 4.20
CA SER A 71 -10.73 4.72 4.09
C SER A 71 -11.63 4.36 5.28
N GLY A 72 -11.39 3.21 5.90
CA GLY A 72 -12.21 2.61 6.95
C GLY A 72 -13.34 1.75 6.41
N GLY A 73 -13.48 1.65 5.09
CA GLY A 73 -14.53 0.85 4.44
C GLY A 73 -15.95 1.39 4.63
N PRO A 74 -16.97 0.68 4.11
CA PRO A 74 -18.37 1.12 4.15
C PRO A 74 -18.99 1.04 5.55
N PHE A 75 -18.43 0.24 6.46
CA PHE A 75 -19.01 -0.02 7.79
C PHE A 75 -18.34 0.76 8.92
N ARG A 76 -17.56 1.79 8.56
CA ARG A 76 -16.93 2.65 9.56
C ARG A 76 -17.97 3.30 10.46
N GLY A 77 -17.80 3.13 11.78
CA GLY A 77 -18.71 3.69 12.79
C GLY A 77 -19.94 2.84 13.11
N TYR A 78 -20.09 1.67 12.49
CA TYR A 78 -21.17 0.74 12.82
C TYR A 78 -20.95 0.10 14.20
N SER A 79 -22.03 -0.10 14.96
CA SER A 79 -22.03 -0.92 16.16
C SER A 79 -21.97 -2.42 15.80
N LEU A 80 -21.67 -3.27 16.78
CA LEU A 80 -21.66 -4.72 16.56
C LEU A 80 -23.02 -5.24 16.08
N GLU A 81 -24.11 -4.74 16.66
CA GLU A 81 -25.47 -5.09 16.26
C GLU A 81 -25.78 -4.69 14.82
N GLN A 82 -25.27 -3.54 14.39
CA GLN A 82 -25.39 -3.10 12.99
C GLN A 82 -24.56 -3.98 12.06
N LEU A 83 -23.36 -4.39 12.46
CA LEU A 83 -22.49 -5.27 11.67
C LEU A 83 -23.10 -6.66 11.47
N GLU A 84 -23.86 -7.19 12.45
CA GLU A 84 -24.58 -8.48 12.31
C GLU A 84 -25.67 -8.46 11.24
N GLN A 85 -26.15 -7.29 10.85
CA GLN A 85 -27.24 -7.09 9.90
C GLN A 85 -26.76 -6.67 8.50
N VAL A 86 -25.44 -6.54 8.27
CA VAL A 86 -24.94 -6.07 6.97
C VAL A 86 -25.11 -7.13 5.89
N SER A 87 -25.44 -6.68 4.68
CA SER A 87 -25.57 -7.54 3.52
C SER A 87 -24.30 -7.57 2.67
N LEU A 88 -24.19 -8.59 1.82
CA LEU A 88 -23.12 -8.66 0.82
C LEU A 88 -23.13 -7.45 -0.12
N GLU A 89 -24.31 -6.98 -0.52
CA GLU A 89 -24.46 -5.81 -1.40
C GLU A 89 -23.87 -4.54 -0.73
N GLN A 90 -24.16 -4.35 0.56
CA GLN A 90 -23.57 -3.24 1.34
C GLN A 90 -22.06 -3.36 1.45
N ALA A 91 -21.52 -4.56 1.64
CA ALA A 91 -20.08 -4.82 1.71
C ALA A 91 -19.37 -4.56 0.36
N LEU A 92 -20.06 -4.77 -0.77
CA LEU A 92 -19.54 -4.52 -2.10
C LEU A 92 -19.64 -3.04 -2.55
N ASN A 93 -20.26 -2.17 -1.75
CA ASN A 93 -20.43 -0.76 -2.07
C ASN A 93 -19.38 0.10 -1.34
N HIS A 94 -18.18 0.21 -1.91
CA HIS A 94 -17.10 1.03 -1.32
C HIS A 94 -17.39 2.53 -1.50
N PRO A 95 -17.18 3.38 -0.46
CA PRO A 95 -17.58 4.79 -0.52
C PRO A 95 -16.75 5.65 -1.49
N ASN A 96 -15.49 5.32 -1.76
CA ASN A 96 -14.55 6.18 -2.49
C ASN A 96 -13.98 5.54 -3.76
N TRP A 97 -13.92 4.21 -3.84
CA TRP A 97 -13.25 3.48 -4.92
C TRP A 97 -14.20 2.52 -5.63
N SER A 98 -14.10 2.48 -6.97
CA SER A 98 -14.68 1.41 -7.77
C SER A 98 -13.64 0.32 -7.99
N MET A 99 -13.84 -0.84 -7.37
CA MET A 99 -12.83 -1.91 -7.32
C MET A 99 -13.46 -3.28 -7.61
N GLY A 100 -12.60 -4.29 -7.84
CA GLY A 100 -13.04 -5.68 -7.92
C GLY A 100 -13.64 -6.18 -6.60
N SER A 101 -14.47 -7.23 -6.65
CA SER A 101 -15.22 -7.73 -5.49
C SER A 101 -14.31 -8.20 -4.34
N LYS A 102 -13.21 -8.87 -4.63
CA LYS A 102 -12.26 -9.36 -3.59
C LYS A 102 -11.72 -8.22 -2.72
N ILE A 103 -11.12 -7.21 -3.34
CA ILE A 103 -10.52 -6.10 -2.60
C ILE A 103 -11.59 -5.22 -1.92
N THR A 104 -12.80 -5.13 -2.47
CA THR A 104 -13.91 -4.41 -1.86
C THR A 104 -14.36 -5.08 -0.56
N ILE A 105 -14.47 -6.41 -0.53
CA ILE A 105 -14.74 -7.17 0.69
C ILE A 105 -13.59 -7.06 1.70
N ASP A 106 -12.35 -7.13 1.23
CA ASP A 106 -11.18 -6.94 2.11
C ASP A 106 -11.18 -5.53 2.74
N SER A 107 -11.61 -4.51 2.00
CA SER A 107 -11.77 -3.16 2.53
C SER A 107 -12.91 -3.08 3.57
N ALA A 108 -14.05 -3.70 3.29
CA ALA A 108 -15.21 -3.72 4.18
C ALA A 108 -14.88 -4.38 5.54
N THR A 109 -14.02 -5.38 5.54
CA THR A 109 -13.58 -6.12 6.73
C THR A 109 -12.32 -5.54 7.37
N MET A 110 -11.69 -4.53 6.78
CA MET A 110 -10.34 -4.02 7.11
C MET A 110 -9.22 -5.06 6.90
N MET A 111 -9.50 -6.22 6.32
CA MET A 111 -8.47 -7.21 5.98
C MET A 111 -7.48 -6.65 4.95
N ASN A 112 -7.94 -5.85 3.99
CA ASN A 112 -7.05 -5.17 3.04
C ASN A 112 -5.95 -4.40 3.78
N LYS A 113 -6.31 -3.66 4.83
CA LYS A 113 -5.34 -2.91 5.61
C LYS A 113 -4.39 -3.82 6.40
N GLY A 114 -4.87 -4.95 6.87
CA GLY A 114 -4.00 -5.98 7.47
C GLY A 114 -2.96 -6.53 6.49
N LEU A 115 -3.37 -6.85 5.25
CA LEU A 115 -2.46 -7.26 4.18
C LEU A 115 -1.45 -6.17 3.83
N GLU A 116 -1.87 -4.93 3.79
CA GLU A 116 -1.02 -3.77 3.51
C GLU A 116 0.00 -3.48 4.62
N VAL A 117 -0.33 -3.71 5.88
CA VAL A 117 0.64 -3.64 7.00
C VAL A 117 1.76 -4.65 6.80
N ILE A 118 1.42 -5.88 6.40
CA ILE A 118 2.41 -6.94 6.13
C ILE A 118 3.25 -6.57 4.90
N GLU A 119 2.63 -6.06 3.84
CA GLU A 119 3.32 -5.58 2.65
C GLU A 119 4.31 -4.45 2.98
N ALA A 120 3.89 -3.43 3.75
CA ALA A 120 4.74 -2.32 4.16
C ALA A 120 5.94 -2.79 4.99
N ARG A 121 5.73 -3.77 5.89
CA ARG A 121 6.80 -4.39 6.67
C ARG A 121 7.93 -4.92 5.77
N TRP A 122 7.58 -5.58 4.67
CA TRP A 122 8.53 -6.17 3.75
C TRP A 122 9.14 -5.14 2.79
N LEU A 123 8.33 -4.31 2.15
CA LEU A 123 8.79 -3.35 1.15
C LEU A 123 9.75 -2.30 1.70
N PHE A 124 9.49 -1.83 2.94
CA PHE A 124 10.25 -0.72 3.53
C PHE A 124 11.20 -1.19 4.64
N ASP A 125 11.27 -2.49 4.90
CA ASP A 125 12.09 -3.10 5.95
C ASP A 125 11.96 -2.41 7.32
N VAL A 126 10.72 -2.11 7.71
CA VAL A 126 10.41 -1.47 8.99
C VAL A 126 9.75 -2.46 9.94
N PRO A 127 10.01 -2.42 11.24
CA PRO A 127 9.34 -3.26 12.22
C PRO A 127 7.86 -2.86 12.35
N LEU A 128 7.00 -3.83 12.69
CA LEU A 128 5.53 -3.64 12.74
C LEU A 128 5.10 -2.52 13.69
N GLU A 129 5.82 -2.34 14.79
CA GLU A 129 5.56 -1.29 15.78
C GLU A 129 5.78 0.13 15.25
N LYS A 130 6.49 0.27 14.13
CA LYS A 130 6.65 1.53 13.40
C LYS A 130 5.58 1.75 12.33
N ILE A 131 4.62 0.86 12.15
CA ILE A 131 3.53 1.01 11.17
C ILE A 131 2.23 1.31 11.93
N GLN A 132 1.75 2.53 11.81
CA GLN A 132 0.49 2.97 12.42
C GLN A 132 -0.60 3.12 11.36
N VAL A 133 -1.70 2.40 11.52
CA VAL A 133 -2.90 2.58 10.68
C VAL A 133 -3.67 3.81 11.14
N VAL A 134 -4.01 4.69 10.19
CA VAL A 134 -4.78 5.92 10.40
C VAL A 134 -6.00 5.93 9.49
N VAL A 135 -7.20 5.97 10.07
CA VAL A 135 -8.42 6.06 9.28
C VAL A 135 -8.60 7.50 8.76
N HIS A 136 -8.57 7.64 7.43
CA HIS A 136 -8.73 8.89 6.70
C HIS A 136 -9.85 8.74 5.65
N PRO A 137 -11.11 9.04 6.03
CA PRO A 137 -12.29 8.77 5.21
C PRO A 137 -12.30 9.45 3.84
N GLN A 138 -11.68 10.61 3.74
CA GLN A 138 -11.64 11.41 2.52
C GLN A 138 -10.75 10.79 1.44
N SER A 139 -9.79 9.92 1.83
CA SER A 139 -8.87 9.22 0.93
C SER A 139 -8.08 10.15 -0.02
N ILE A 140 -7.77 11.37 0.43
CA ILE A 140 -6.95 12.35 -0.31
C ILE A 140 -5.48 12.21 0.07
N LEU A 141 -5.17 12.04 1.36
CA LEU A 141 -3.85 11.65 1.82
C LEU A 141 -3.73 10.13 1.69
N HIS A 142 -2.81 9.67 0.85
CA HIS A 142 -2.67 8.25 0.54
C HIS A 142 -1.73 7.49 1.47
N SER A 143 -0.89 8.14 2.22
CA SER A 143 -0.10 7.74 3.39
C SER A 143 1.01 8.75 3.61
N ALA A 144 1.73 8.63 4.74
CA ALA A 144 2.80 9.55 5.11
C ALA A 144 3.89 8.83 5.92
N VAL A 145 5.05 9.48 6.03
CA VAL A 145 6.17 9.07 6.87
C VAL A 145 6.46 10.17 7.88
N GLU A 146 6.52 9.81 9.15
CA GLU A 146 6.99 10.69 10.23
C GLU A 146 8.46 10.40 10.51
N TYR A 147 9.28 11.43 10.46
CA TYR A 147 10.71 11.37 10.72
C TYR A 147 11.04 11.65 12.20
N MET A 148 12.30 11.43 12.60
CA MET A 148 12.72 11.59 13.99
C MET A 148 12.64 13.04 14.48
N ASP A 149 12.74 14.02 13.58
CA ASP A 149 12.54 15.45 13.87
C ASP A 149 11.07 15.87 14.01
N SER A 150 10.14 14.92 13.93
CA SER A 150 8.69 15.10 13.94
C SER A 150 8.10 15.71 12.66
N SER A 151 8.90 15.86 11.60
CA SER A 151 8.38 16.21 10.28
C SER A 151 7.54 15.05 9.73
N VAL A 152 6.42 15.38 9.10
CA VAL A 152 5.54 14.42 8.42
C VAL A 152 5.49 14.74 6.93
N ILE A 153 5.95 13.81 6.10
CA ILE A 153 5.91 13.93 4.64
C ILE A 153 4.90 12.93 4.11
N GLY A 154 3.96 13.39 3.31
CA GLY A 154 2.91 12.55 2.74
C GLY A 154 2.59 12.90 1.29
N GLN A 155 2.08 11.93 0.56
CA GLN A 155 1.58 12.13 -0.81
C GLN A 155 0.07 12.27 -0.81
N MET A 156 -0.41 13.31 -1.47
CA MET A 156 -1.83 13.60 -1.64
C MET A 156 -2.21 13.55 -3.11
N GLY A 157 -3.43 13.14 -3.40
CA GLY A 157 -3.96 13.09 -4.76
C GLY A 157 -5.41 12.61 -4.79
N ASN A 158 -6.02 12.67 -5.96
CA ASN A 158 -7.31 12.04 -6.17
C ASN A 158 -7.19 10.50 -6.09
N PRO A 159 -8.26 9.79 -5.73
CA PRO A 159 -8.28 8.32 -5.73
C PRO A 159 -8.29 7.75 -7.15
N ASP A 160 -7.12 7.73 -7.78
CA ASP A 160 -6.91 7.32 -9.16
C ASP A 160 -5.65 6.44 -9.27
N MET A 161 -5.85 5.15 -9.59
CA MET A 161 -4.75 4.20 -9.71
C MET A 161 -3.79 4.48 -10.88
N ARG A 162 -4.17 5.32 -11.85
CA ARG A 162 -3.24 5.75 -12.90
C ARG A 162 -2.02 6.45 -12.32
N ILE A 163 -2.17 7.18 -11.21
CA ILE A 163 -1.08 7.91 -10.57
C ILE A 163 0.04 6.98 -10.07
N PRO A 164 -0.21 6.02 -9.18
CA PRO A 164 0.85 5.13 -8.70
C PRO A 164 1.36 4.17 -9.78
N ILE A 165 0.50 3.74 -10.72
CA ILE A 165 0.91 2.91 -11.86
C ILE A 165 1.90 3.68 -12.74
N ALA A 166 1.54 4.90 -13.16
CA ALA A 166 2.41 5.72 -14.00
C ALA A 166 3.74 6.02 -13.29
N TYR A 167 3.70 6.36 -12.00
CA TYR A 167 4.91 6.63 -11.24
C TYR A 167 5.84 5.40 -11.13
N ALA A 168 5.28 4.21 -10.92
CA ALA A 168 6.07 2.98 -10.90
C ALA A 168 6.75 2.69 -12.26
N PHE A 169 6.12 3.04 -13.38
CA PHE A 169 6.70 2.84 -14.71
C PHE A 169 7.68 3.94 -15.15
N SER A 170 7.52 5.16 -14.65
CA SER A 170 8.34 6.30 -15.08
C SER A 170 9.42 6.69 -14.05
N TYR A 171 9.41 6.08 -12.88
CA TYR A 171 10.36 6.43 -11.82
C TYR A 171 11.82 6.52 -12.33
N PRO A 172 12.59 7.58 -11.96
CA PRO A 172 12.25 8.61 -10.97
C PRO A 172 11.44 9.81 -11.52
N GLU A 173 11.08 9.83 -12.77
CA GLU A 173 10.35 10.93 -13.41
C GLU A 173 8.84 10.81 -13.16
N ARG A 174 8.10 11.89 -13.50
CA ARG A 174 6.65 11.91 -13.42
C ARG A 174 6.04 12.12 -14.82
N MET A 175 5.10 11.23 -15.18
CA MET A 175 4.35 11.35 -16.41
C MET A 175 3.24 12.38 -16.26
N ASP A 176 2.94 13.10 -17.35
CA ASP A 176 1.72 13.91 -17.48
C ASP A 176 0.51 12.97 -17.63
N LEU A 177 -0.49 13.13 -16.76
CA LEU A 177 -1.72 12.35 -16.73
C LEU A 177 -2.97 13.19 -17.04
N SER A 178 -2.78 14.42 -17.57
CA SER A 178 -3.90 15.31 -17.97
C SER A 178 -4.69 14.76 -19.16
#